data_6aedab4714b823349968262b2a2e7bf5
#
_entry.id   6aedab4714b823349968262b2a2e7bf5
#
_cell.length_a   1.000
_cell.length_b   1.000
_cell.length_c   1.000
_cell.angle_alpha   90.00
_cell.angle_beta   90.00
_cell.angle_gamma   90.00
#
_symmetry.space_group_name_H-M   'P 1'
#
loop_
_entity.id
_entity.type
_entity.pdbx_description
1 polymer ?
#
loop_
_entity_poly.entity_id
_entity_poly.type
_entity_poly.pdbx_seq_one_letter_code
_entity_poly.pdbx_strand_id
1 'polypeptide(L)'
;MNILEPIKQTRLYGLGNYLNELTKLYRDRKYPNKILLSGQKGIGKSTLAFHFINYVLTINEDHKYDPQNYIINIESPEFKTIQNKSNSNLIIIDTHDDKISININQIRELISNLNKSSFNQKPRFVLIDNIEFLNISSINALLKILEEPNEN
;
A
#
# COMPACT_ATOMS: atom_id res chain seq x y z
N MET A 1 22.68 -13.17 1.84
CA MET A 1 22.26 -11.98 1.08
C MET A 1 21.07 -11.40 1.82
N ASN A 2 21.21 -10.28 2.51
CA ASN A 2 20.05 -9.65 3.16
C ASN A 2 19.17 -9.07 2.06
N ILE A 3 18.09 -9.76 1.72
CA ILE A 3 17.05 -9.24 0.84
C ILE A 3 16.42 -8.07 1.60
N LEU A 4 16.64 -6.86 1.12
CA LEU A 4 16.00 -5.68 1.71
C LEU A 4 14.49 -5.82 1.55
N GLU A 5 13.77 -5.84 2.67
CA GLU A 5 12.30 -5.87 2.67
C GLU A 5 11.76 -4.69 1.83
N PRO A 6 10.74 -4.88 0.99
CA PRO A 6 10.19 -3.83 0.14
C PRO A 6 9.83 -2.55 0.90
N ILE A 7 9.29 -2.68 2.12
CA ILE A 7 8.89 -1.59 3.00
C ILE A 7 10.06 -0.72 3.48
N LYS A 8 11.29 -1.26 3.49
CA LYS A 8 12.51 -0.58 3.93
C LYS A 8 13.32 0.03 2.80
N GLN A 9 12.93 -0.22 1.54
CA GLN A 9 13.64 0.31 0.38
C GLN A 9 13.30 1.77 0.17
N THR A 10 14.30 2.62 0.28
CA THR A 10 14.14 4.07 0.16
C THR A 10 14.34 4.59 -1.25
N ARG A 11 14.83 3.76 -2.18
CA ARG A 11 15.04 4.13 -3.57
C ARG A 11 14.38 3.14 -4.52
N LEU A 12 13.60 3.67 -5.47
CA LEU A 12 12.94 2.86 -6.49
C LEU A 12 13.81 2.77 -7.74
N TYR A 13 14.10 1.55 -8.19
CA TYR A 13 14.86 1.27 -9.40
C TYR A 13 13.99 0.64 -10.48
N GLY A 14 14.13 1.11 -11.73
CA GLY A 14 13.52 0.49 -12.91
C GLY A 14 12.00 0.66 -13.06
N LEU A 15 11.30 1.14 -12.03
CA LEU A 15 9.83 1.27 -12.02
C LEU A 15 9.35 2.72 -12.00
N GLY A 16 10.24 3.68 -12.28
CA GLY A 16 9.93 5.10 -12.23
C GLY A 16 8.78 5.50 -13.16
N ASN A 17 8.69 4.92 -14.35
CA ASN A 17 7.59 5.21 -15.29
C ASN A 17 6.22 4.84 -14.70
N TYR A 18 6.11 3.67 -14.07
CA TYR A 18 4.88 3.25 -13.41
C TYR A 18 4.53 4.15 -12.22
N LEU A 19 5.53 4.56 -11.43
CA LEU A 19 5.31 5.51 -10.34
C LEU A 19 4.81 6.85 -10.86
N ASN A 20 5.40 7.37 -11.94
CA ASN A 20 4.99 8.62 -12.57
C ASN A 20 3.54 8.55 -13.08
N GLU A 21 3.12 7.43 -13.63
CA GLU A 21 1.75 7.19 -14.06
C GLU A 21 0.78 7.22 -12.88
N LEU A 22 1.07 6.46 -11.82
CA LEU A 22 0.25 6.42 -10.61
C LEU A 22 0.13 7.80 -9.95
N THR A 23 1.26 8.51 -9.81
CA THR A 23 1.29 9.85 -9.19
C THR A 23 0.56 10.89 -10.05
N LYS A 24 0.62 10.76 -11.37
CA LYS A 24 -0.16 11.60 -12.29
C LYS A 24 -1.65 11.36 -12.13
N LEU A 25 -2.11 10.11 -12.14
CA LEU A 25 -3.51 9.76 -11.91
C LEU A 25 -4.02 10.31 -10.57
N TYR A 26 -3.20 10.23 -9.53
CA TYR A 26 -3.55 10.78 -8.22
C TYR A 26 -3.69 12.30 -8.25
N ARG A 27 -2.75 13.03 -8.83
CA ARG A 27 -2.81 14.50 -8.97
C ARG A 27 -3.98 14.97 -9.80
N ASP A 28 -4.30 14.22 -10.86
CA ASP A 28 -5.41 14.53 -11.77
C ASP A 28 -6.77 14.12 -11.18
N ARG A 29 -6.81 13.61 -9.94
CA ARG A 29 -8.02 13.07 -9.28
C ARG A 29 -8.73 11.97 -10.09
N LYS A 30 -7.96 11.21 -10.86
CA LYS A 30 -8.43 10.08 -11.68
C LYS A 30 -7.91 8.74 -11.16
N TYR A 31 -7.41 8.73 -9.93
CA TYR A 31 -6.87 7.53 -9.31
C TYR A 31 -8.00 6.55 -9.01
N PRO A 32 -7.94 5.31 -9.50
CA PRO A 32 -8.95 4.31 -9.23
C PRO A 32 -8.89 3.85 -7.77
N ASN A 33 -10.03 3.51 -7.19
CA ASN A 33 -10.11 3.04 -5.80
C ASN A 33 -9.42 1.68 -5.60
N LYS A 34 -9.17 0.95 -6.68
CA LYS A 34 -8.60 -0.40 -6.67
C LYS A 34 -7.55 -0.52 -7.75
N ILE A 35 -6.36 -1.02 -7.38
CA ILE A 35 -5.26 -1.24 -8.32
C ILE A 35 -4.71 -2.64 -8.09
N LEU A 36 -4.56 -3.39 -9.17
CA LEU A 36 -3.86 -4.66 -9.19
C LEU A 36 -2.50 -4.48 -9.86
N LEU A 37 -1.41 -4.69 -9.11
CA LEU A 37 -0.07 -4.75 -9.64
C LEU A 37 0.27 -6.20 -10.03
N SER A 38 0.34 -6.49 -11.31
CA SER A 38 0.67 -7.81 -11.85
C SER A 38 2.06 -7.82 -12.48
N GLY A 39 2.75 -8.96 -12.41
CA GLY A 39 4.09 -9.13 -12.98
C GLY A 39 4.88 -10.22 -12.27
N GLN A 40 6.07 -10.51 -12.77
CA GLN A 40 6.95 -11.56 -12.24
C GLN A 40 7.26 -11.35 -10.75
N LYS A 41 7.45 -12.47 -10.03
CA LYS A 41 7.90 -12.43 -8.62
C LYS A 41 9.26 -11.73 -8.53
N GLY A 42 9.42 -10.85 -7.55
CA GLY A 42 10.69 -10.15 -7.31
C GLY A 42 10.92 -8.89 -8.17
N ILE A 43 10.04 -8.53 -9.10
CA ILE A 43 10.22 -7.35 -9.96
C ILE A 43 10.07 -6.00 -9.21
N GLY A 44 9.67 -6.01 -7.94
CA GLY A 44 9.53 -4.80 -7.12
C GLY A 44 8.11 -4.23 -7.02
N LYS A 45 7.06 -5.03 -7.25
CA LYS A 45 5.66 -4.58 -7.16
C LYS A 45 5.35 -3.96 -5.78
N SER A 46 5.71 -4.65 -4.70
CA SER A 46 5.48 -4.15 -3.33
C SER A 46 6.30 -2.90 -3.06
N THR A 47 7.55 -2.82 -3.54
CA THR A 47 8.38 -1.62 -3.44
C THR A 47 7.72 -0.44 -4.15
N LEU A 48 7.21 -0.63 -5.36
CA LEU A 48 6.46 0.39 -6.10
C LEU A 48 5.24 0.89 -5.30
N ALA A 49 4.47 -0.04 -4.72
CA ALA A 49 3.31 0.30 -3.90
C ALA A 49 3.70 1.15 -2.68
N PHE A 50 4.76 0.76 -1.94
CA PHE A 50 5.26 1.54 -0.80
C PHE A 50 5.77 2.91 -1.21
N HIS A 51 6.46 3.05 -2.34
CA HIS A 51 6.90 4.34 -2.86
C HIS A 51 5.72 5.24 -3.22
N PHE A 52 4.68 4.70 -3.87
CA PHE A 52 3.48 5.45 -4.18
C PHE A 52 2.73 5.91 -2.92
N ILE A 53 2.55 5.03 -1.93
CA ILE A 53 1.90 5.36 -0.66
C ILE A 53 2.69 6.45 0.08
N ASN A 54 4.03 6.34 0.18
CA ASN A 54 4.87 7.38 0.76
C ASN A 54 4.72 8.70 0.02
N TYR A 55 4.71 8.69 -1.32
CA TYR A 55 4.47 9.90 -2.11
C TYR A 55 3.16 10.59 -1.71
N VAL A 56 2.06 9.83 -1.67
CA VAL A 56 0.73 10.39 -1.37
C VAL A 56 0.64 10.91 0.06
N LEU A 57 1.11 10.14 1.04
CA LEU A 57 1.00 10.50 2.45
C LEU A 57 1.92 11.66 2.84
N THR A 58 2.99 11.93 2.07
CA THR A 58 3.95 13.00 2.38
C THR A 58 3.85 14.22 1.46
N ILE A 59 2.90 14.26 0.53
CA ILE A 59 2.82 15.30 -0.51
C ILE A 59 2.75 16.74 0.06
N ASN A 60 2.15 16.91 1.23
CA ASN A 60 2.00 18.19 1.93
C ASN A 60 2.89 18.31 3.17
N GLU A 61 3.89 17.44 3.33
CA GLU A 61 4.78 17.40 4.47
C GLU A 61 6.13 18.09 4.16
N ASP A 62 6.84 18.51 5.20
CA ASP A 62 8.18 19.10 5.05
C ASP A 62 9.18 18.06 4.52
N HIS A 63 9.09 16.83 5.01
CA HIS A 63 9.94 15.70 4.60
C HIS A 63 9.26 14.86 3.50
N LYS A 64 8.85 15.52 2.42
CA LYS A 64 8.13 14.86 1.31
C LYS A 64 9.01 13.92 0.49
N TYR A 65 8.33 13.02 -0.22
CA TYR A 65 8.93 12.15 -1.23
C TYR A 65 9.60 12.96 -2.35
N ASP A 66 10.75 12.51 -2.82
CA ASP A 66 11.43 13.08 -4.01
C ASP A 66 11.00 12.34 -5.29
N PRO A 67 10.09 12.90 -6.08
CA PRO A 67 9.60 12.25 -7.29
C PRO A 67 10.57 12.31 -8.46
N GLN A 68 11.60 13.17 -8.41
CA GLN A 68 12.59 13.29 -9.49
C GLN A 68 13.63 12.19 -9.42
N ASN A 69 14.06 11.86 -8.21
CA ASN A 69 15.06 10.83 -7.95
C ASN A 69 14.46 9.50 -7.47
N TYR A 70 13.13 9.44 -7.29
CA TYR A 70 12.41 8.28 -6.76
C TYR A 70 12.91 7.85 -5.39
N ILE A 71 13.05 8.83 -4.47
CA ILE A 71 13.61 8.61 -3.14
C ILE A 71 12.58 8.95 -2.07
N ILE A 72 12.42 8.03 -1.11
CA ILE A 72 11.69 8.26 0.13
C ILE A 72 12.61 9.02 1.09
N ASN A 73 12.12 10.11 1.67
CA ASN A 73 12.85 10.83 2.70
C ASN A 73 12.83 10.04 4.01
N ILE A 74 14.00 9.61 4.48
CA ILE A 74 14.14 8.79 5.71
C ILE A 74 13.79 9.55 6.99
N GLU A 75 13.82 10.88 6.96
CA GLU A 75 13.42 11.72 8.09
C GLU A 75 11.90 11.89 8.19
N SER A 76 11.16 11.48 7.16
CA SER A 76 9.69 11.56 7.17
C SER A 76 9.10 10.74 8.33
N PRO A 77 8.26 11.36 9.18
CA PRO A 77 7.51 10.64 10.21
C PRO A 77 6.58 9.57 9.62
N GLU A 78 6.00 9.86 8.44
CA GLU A 78 5.15 8.91 7.72
C GLU A 78 5.94 7.66 7.32
N PHE A 79 7.13 7.82 6.75
CA PHE A 79 7.99 6.68 6.41
C PHE A 79 8.35 5.84 7.64
N LYS A 80 8.72 6.48 8.75
CA LYS A 80 9.07 5.79 10.01
C LYS A 80 7.89 4.97 10.54
N THR A 81 6.67 5.51 10.49
CA THR A 81 5.46 4.78 10.92
C THR A 81 5.06 3.67 9.95
N ILE A 82 5.22 3.88 8.63
CA ILE A 82 5.01 2.84 7.61
C ILE A 82 5.99 1.69 7.82
N GLN A 83 7.28 1.98 7.96
CA GLN A 83 8.33 0.98 8.18
C GLN A 83 8.08 0.13 9.42
N ASN A 84 7.55 0.74 10.48
CA ASN A 84 7.20 0.07 11.73
C ASN A 84 5.79 -0.56 11.70
N LYS A 85 5.09 -0.55 10.56
CA LYS A 85 3.72 -1.09 10.40
C LYS A 85 2.71 -0.47 11.39
N SER A 86 2.94 0.78 11.79
CA SER A 86 2.10 1.50 12.78
C SER A 86 1.39 2.74 12.20
N ASN A 87 1.47 2.93 10.88
CA ASN A 87 0.83 4.06 10.21
C ASN A 87 -0.69 3.91 10.20
N SER A 88 -1.42 4.93 10.68
CA SER A 88 -2.89 4.90 10.78
C SER A 88 -3.61 4.94 9.43
N ASN A 89 -2.92 5.37 8.38
CA ASN A 89 -3.46 5.48 7.03
C ASN A 89 -3.09 4.29 6.13
N LEU A 90 -2.34 3.31 6.64
CA LEU A 90 -1.92 2.15 5.87
C LEU A 90 -2.18 0.85 6.65
N ILE A 91 -2.98 -0.03 6.05
CA ILE A 91 -3.17 -1.39 6.50
C ILE A 91 -2.41 -2.31 5.54
N ILE A 92 -1.52 -3.13 6.08
CA ILE A 92 -0.74 -4.10 5.31
C ILE A 92 -1.23 -5.50 5.65
N ILE A 93 -1.62 -6.25 4.62
CA ILE A 93 -1.91 -7.66 4.70
C ILE A 93 -0.81 -8.38 3.92
N ASP A 94 0.04 -9.10 4.63
CA ASP A 94 1.15 -9.86 4.06
C ASP A 94 0.96 -11.33 4.38
N THR A 95 1.16 -12.17 3.35
CA THR A 95 1.00 -13.63 3.45
C THR A 95 2.33 -14.37 3.52
N HIS A 96 3.43 -13.66 3.74
CA HIS A 96 4.79 -14.20 3.65
C HIS A 96 5.17 -15.23 4.72
N ASP A 97 4.39 -15.38 5.79
CA ASP A 97 4.61 -16.46 6.71
C ASP A 97 4.00 -17.76 6.17
N ASP A 98 4.83 -18.71 5.84
CA ASP A 98 4.56 -20.04 5.25
C ASP A 98 3.44 -20.86 5.91
N LYS A 99 2.68 -20.30 6.84
CA LYS A 99 1.66 -20.98 7.64
C LYS A 99 0.31 -20.29 7.72
N ILE A 100 0.11 -19.13 7.10
CA ILE A 100 -1.13 -18.37 7.30
C ILE A 100 -1.74 -18.01 5.95
N SER A 101 -2.65 -18.84 5.48
CA SER A 101 -3.72 -18.33 4.62
C SER A 101 -4.37 -17.16 5.34
N ILE A 102 -4.46 -15.98 4.70
CA ILE A 102 -5.16 -14.84 5.29
C ILE A 102 -6.53 -15.34 5.77
N ASN A 103 -6.72 -15.28 7.06
CA ASN A 103 -7.94 -15.80 7.68
C ASN A 103 -9.07 -14.79 7.40
N ILE A 104 -10.28 -15.29 7.17
CA ILE A 104 -11.48 -14.47 7.01
C ILE A 104 -11.65 -13.43 8.13
N ASN A 105 -11.15 -13.71 9.33
CA ASN A 105 -11.18 -12.78 10.47
C ASN A 105 -10.29 -11.56 10.23
N GLN A 106 -9.12 -11.71 9.60
CA GLN A 106 -8.25 -10.58 9.24
C GLN A 106 -8.92 -9.67 8.21
N ILE A 107 -9.63 -10.25 7.25
CA ILE A 107 -10.43 -9.50 6.28
C ILE A 107 -11.57 -8.74 6.97
N ARG A 108 -12.28 -9.38 7.93
CA ARG A 108 -13.35 -8.74 8.71
C ARG A 108 -12.83 -7.59 9.58
N GLU A 109 -11.67 -7.76 10.20
CA GLU A 109 -10.97 -6.70 10.94
C GLU A 109 -10.59 -5.53 10.04
N LEU A 110 -10.10 -5.83 8.84
CA LEU A 110 -9.81 -4.84 7.81
C LEU A 110 -11.06 -4.03 7.45
N ILE A 111 -12.18 -4.70 7.18
CA ILE A 111 -13.48 -4.04 6.89
C ILE A 111 -13.87 -3.12 8.05
N SER A 112 -13.82 -3.64 9.28
CA SER A 112 -14.15 -2.86 10.47
C SER A 112 -13.28 -1.62 10.63
N ASN A 113 -11.99 -1.72 10.31
CA ASN A 113 -11.06 -0.61 10.38
C ASN A 113 -11.24 0.42 9.26
N LEU A 114 -11.65 0.00 8.07
CA LEU A 114 -11.98 0.90 6.97
C LEU A 114 -13.22 1.76 7.26
N ASN A 115 -14.17 1.22 8.02
CA ASN A 115 -15.40 1.91 8.39
C ASN A 115 -15.21 2.94 9.53
N LYS A 116 -14.06 2.98 10.19
CA LYS A 116 -13.75 4.02 11.17
C LYS A 116 -13.36 5.31 10.46
N SER A 117 -13.84 6.46 10.95
CA SER A 117 -13.45 7.75 10.41
C SER A 117 -11.94 7.97 10.50
N SER A 118 -11.35 8.57 9.47
CA SER A 118 -9.93 8.94 9.47
C SER A 118 -9.72 10.13 10.43
N PHE A 119 -8.75 10.04 11.33
CA PHE A 119 -8.40 11.13 12.25
C PHE A 119 -7.69 12.30 11.54
N ASN A 120 -7.10 12.04 10.41
CA ASN A 120 -6.45 13.04 9.57
C ASN A 120 -7.08 12.96 8.18
N GLN A 121 -7.22 14.05 7.49
CA GLN A 121 -7.83 14.13 6.15
C GLN A 121 -7.00 13.45 5.04
N LYS A 122 -6.06 12.57 5.42
CA LYS A 122 -5.23 11.80 4.47
C LYS A 122 -5.98 10.57 3.96
N PRO A 123 -5.73 10.15 2.71
CA PRO A 123 -6.32 8.92 2.18
C PRO A 123 -5.83 7.69 2.96
N ARG A 124 -6.68 6.66 3.00
CA ARG A 124 -6.34 5.36 3.56
C ARG A 124 -5.98 4.39 2.48
N PHE A 125 -4.98 3.59 2.77
CA PHE A 125 -4.49 2.53 1.88
C PHE A 125 -4.63 1.17 2.55
N VAL A 126 -5.01 0.20 1.73
CA VAL A 126 -4.90 -1.23 2.05
C VAL A 126 -3.96 -1.84 1.03
N LEU A 127 -2.85 -2.35 1.49
CA LEU A 127 -1.88 -3.07 0.67
C LEU A 127 -1.97 -4.55 0.98
N ILE A 128 -2.36 -5.34 -0.02
CA ILE A 128 -2.39 -6.80 0.07
C ILE A 128 -1.23 -7.32 -0.77
N ASP A 129 -0.20 -7.84 -0.12
CA ASP A 129 0.93 -8.47 -0.81
C ASP A 129 0.68 -9.98 -0.95
N ASN A 130 1.16 -10.56 -2.05
CA ASN A 130 1.03 -11.98 -2.35
C ASN A 130 -0.44 -12.48 -2.34
N ILE A 131 -1.32 -11.76 -3.03
CA ILE A 131 -2.77 -12.04 -3.10
C ILE A 131 -3.09 -13.49 -3.57
N GLU A 132 -2.16 -14.12 -4.29
CA GLU A 132 -2.25 -15.51 -4.74
C GLU A 132 -2.30 -16.54 -3.60
N PHE A 133 -1.92 -16.18 -2.39
CA PHE A 133 -2.00 -17.06 -1.21
C PHE A 133 -3.29 -16.92 -0.41
N LEU A 134 -4.23 -16.09 -0.88
CA LEU A 134 -5.56 -15.99 -0.27
C LEU A 134 -6.34 -17.29 -0.48
N ASN A 135 -6.99 -17.78 0.59
CA ASN A 135 -7.96 -18.86 0.43
C ASN A 135 -9.28 -18.35 -0.16
N ILE A 136 -10.11 -19.27 -0.66
CA ILE A 136 -11.38 -18.94 -1.32
C ILE A 136 -12.30 -18.10 -0.43
N SER A 137 -12.38 -18.42 0.87
CA SER A 137 -13.24 -17.70 1.83
C SER A 137 -12.77 -16.25 2.01
N SER A 138 -11.45 -16.03 2.05
CA SER A 138 -10.85 -14.70 2.16
C SER A 138 -11.00 -13.91 0.87
N ILE A 139 -10.87 -14.55 -0.29
CA ILE A 139 -11.14 -13.94 -1.60
C ILE A 139 -12.58 -13.44 -1.69
N ASN A 140 -13.55 -14.29 -1.32
CA ASN A 140 -14.98 -13.93 -1.35
C ASN A 140 -15.30 -12.78 -0.39
N ALA A 141 -14.70 -12.76 0.79
CA ALA A 141 -14.86 -11.65 1.73
C ALA A 141 -14.24 -10.34 1.18
N LEU A 142 -13.08 -10.43 0.55
CA LEU A 142 -12.42 -9.28 -0.08
C LEU A 142 -13.26 -8.75 -1.25
N LEU A 143 -13.79 -9.61 -2.11
CA LEU A 143 -14.65 -9.22 -3.24
C LEU A 143 -15.85 -8.41 -2.77
N LYS A 144 -16.52 -8.82 -1.68
CA LYS A 144 -17.62 -8.03 -1.11
C LYS A 144 -17.22 -6.61 -0.76
N ILE A 145 -16.03 -6.41 -0.14
CA ILE A 145 -15.52 -5.07 0.17
C ILE A 145 -15.25 -4.28 -1.12
N LEU A 146 -14.78 -4.98 -2.15
CA LEU A 146 -14.45 -4.36 -3.42
C LEU A 146 -15.69 -3.99 -4.25
N GLU A 147 -16.79 -4.73 -4.09
CA GLU A 147 -18.05 -4.53 -4.82
C GLU A 147 -18.96 -3.51 -4.14
N GLU A 148 -18.95 -3.44 -2.81
CA GLU A 148 -19.70 -2.47 -2.02
C GLU A 148 -18.75 -1.35 -1.55
N PRO A 149 -18.46 -0.34 -2.37
CA PRO A 149 -17.69 0.80 -1.91
C PRO A 149 -18.50 1.52 -0.84
N ASN A 150 -17.93 1.66 0.36
CA ASN A 150 -18.51 2.50 1.39
C ASN A 150 -18.73 3.89 0.80
N GLU A 151 -19.98 4.35 0.79
CA GLU A 151 -20.35 5.74 0.54
C GLU A 151 -19.83 6.59 1.71
N ASN A 152 -18.54 6.99 1.68
CA ASN A 152 -18.00 8.03 2.55
C ASN A 152 -16.82 8.72 1.84
#